data_39d4d7573e01904ce6fb562499134d72
#
_entry.id   39d4d7573e01904ce6fb562499134d72
#
_cell.length_a   1.000
_cell.length_b   1.000
_cell.length_c   1.000
_cell.angle_alpha   90.00
_cell.angle_beta   90.00
_cell.angle_gamma   90.00
#
_symmetry.space_group_name_H-M   'P 1'
#
loop_
_entity.id
_entity.type
_entity.pdbx_description
1 polymer ?
#
loop_
_entity_poly.entity_id
_entity_poly.type
_entity_poly.pdbx_seq_one_letter_code
_entity_poly.pdbx_strand_id
1 'polypeptide(L)'
;MKSEFTIMLILSGLLMSSTVHIVRADDDYIEAQRLRDEGEIMSLEEIMKNVRKTYPGRILELELEDEEGRIIYELEILGNDSIVREICIDAKSGELLSVEEDD
;
A
#
# COMPACT_ATOMS: atom_id res chain seq x y z
N MET A 1 0.68 -37.45 -19.19
CA MET A 1 -0.21 -36.48 -19.33
C MET A 1 0.16 -35.06 -19.14
N LYS A 2 -0.51 -34.24 -19.77
CA LYS A 2 -0.19 -32.84 -19.78
C LYS A 2 -0.40 -32.13 -18.46
N SER A 3 -1.20 -32.69 -17.58
CA SER A 3 -1.46 -31.99 -16.33
C SER A 3 -0.26 -31.96 -15.41
N GLU A 4 0.54 -32.98 -15.39
CA GLU A 4 1.72 -32.93 -14.53
C GLU A 4 2.68 -31.86 -14.95
N PHE A 5 2.88 -31.77 -16.20
CA PHE A 5 3.76 -30.77 -16.75
C PHE A 5 3.27 -29.37 -16.42
N THR A 6 2.00 -29.16 -16.50
CA THR A 6 1.40 -27.88 -16.17
C THR A 6 1.60 -27.53 -14.71
N ILE A 7 1.48 -28.52 -13.86
CA ILE A 7 1.62 -28.31 -12.43
C ILE A 7 3.01 -27.82 -12.08
N MET A 8 4.01 -28.36 -12.73
CA MET A 8 5.38 -27.95 -12.45
C MET A 8 5.60 -26.49 -12.75
N LEU A 9 5.05 -26.02 -13.83
CA LEU A 9 5.19 -24.61 -14.18
C LEU A 9 4.55 -23.73 -13.15
N ILE A 10 3.37 -24.11 -12.71
CA ILE A 10 2.64 -23.33 -11.74
C ILE A 10 3.44 -23.24 -10.45
N LEU A 11 4.03 -24.32 -10.04
CA LEU A 11 4.80 -24.36 -8.82
C LEU A 11 5.91 -23.34 -8.82
N SER A 12 6.64 -23.34 -9.90
CA SER A 12 7.75 -22.44 -10.05
C SER A 12 7.34 -21.00 -9.93
N GLY A 13 6.27 -20.66 -10.62
CA GLY A 13 5.77 -19.31 -10.58
C GLY A 13 5.28 -18.88 -9.21
N LEU A 14 4.73 -19.81 -8.49
CA LEU A 14 4.20 -19.53 -7.17
C LEU A 14 5.27 -19.06 -6.20
N LEU A 15 6.39 -19.74 -6.21
CA LEU A 15 7.49 -19.38 -5.33
C LEU A 15 8.00 -17.97 -5.61
N MET A 16 8.14 -17.65 -6.86
CA MET A 16 8.65 -16.35 -7.23
C MET A 16 7.68 -15.25 -6.83
N SER A 17 6.40 -15.54 -6.94
CA SER A 17 5.39 -14.55 -6.56
C SER A 17 5.49 -14.16 -5.10
N SER A 18 5.70 -15.11 -4.23
CA SER A 18 5.80 -14.81 -2.81
C SER A 18 6.97 -13.90 -2.50
N THR A 19 8.10 -14.20 -3.11
CA THR A 19 9.30 -13.40 -2.88
C THR A 19 9.12 -11.97 -3.37
N VAL A 20 8.54 -11.86 -4.55
CA VAL A 20 8.32 -10.54 -5.15
C VAL A 20 7.40 -9.69 -4.29
N HIS A 21 6.41 -10.32 -3.69
CA HIS A 21 5.45 -9.59 -2.86
C HIS A 21 6.13 -8.90 -1.68
N ILE A 22 7.06 -9.58 -1.02
CA ILE A 22 7.77 -8.99 0.10
C ILE A 22 8.65 -7.83 -0.34
N VAL A 23 9.36 -8.03 -1.46
CA VAL A 23 10.25 -6.99 -1.99
C VAL A 23 9.45 -5.75 -2.37
N ARG A 24 8.23 -5.92 -2.86
CA ARG A 24 7.44 -4.80 -3.30
C ARG A 24 7.08 -3.84 -2.18
N ALA A 25 6.86 -4.35 -0.97
CA ALA A 25 6.53 -3.49 0.16
C ALA A 25 7.68 -2.52 0.46
N ASP A 26 8.92 -3.03 0.43
CA ASP A 26 10.09 -2.19 0.64
C ASP A 26 10.26 -1.21 -0.51
N ASP A 27 10.01 -1.66 -1.73
CA ASP A 27 10.13 -0.80 -2.90
C ASP A 27 9.15 0.36 -2.85
N ASP A 28 7.95 0.13 -2.35
CA ASP A 28 6.95 1.19 -2.26
C ASP A 28 7.39 2.26 -1.27
N TYR A 29 8.01 1.87 -0.18
CA TYR A 29 8.50 2.83 0.78
C TYR A 29 9.64 3.67 0.20
N ILE A 30 10.57 3.03 -0.49
CA ILE A 30 11.69 3.72 -1.12
C ILE A 30 11.19 4.65 -2.22
N GLU A 31 10.24 4.20 -2.99
CA GLU A 31 9.68 5.01 -4.06
C GLU A 31 8.98 6.25 -3.49
N ALA A 32 8.27 6.09 -2.38
CA ALA A 32 7.61 7.21 -1.73
C ALA A 32 8.63 8.25 -1.27
N GLN A 33 9.74 7.80 -0.71
CA GLN A 33 10.79 8.72 -0.28
C GLN A 33 11.39 9.48 -1.46
N ARG A 34 11.60 8.78 -2.56
CA ARG A 34 12.15 9.41 -3.76
C ARG A 34 11.21 10.48 -4.29
N LEU A 35 9.94 10.17 -4.39
CA LEU A 35 8.95 11.13 -4.89
C LEU A 35 8.79 12.32 -3.96
N ARG A 36 8.85 12.08 -2.65
CA ARG A 36 8.81 13.17 -1.69
C ARG A 36 10.01 14.10 -1.85
N ASP A 37 11.19 13.52 -2.02
CA ASP A 37 12.41 14.32 -2.16
C ASP A 37 12.39 15.15 -3.43
N GLU A 38 11.70 14.68 -4.44
CA GLU A 38 11.54 15.42 -5.69
C GLU A 38 10.39 16.42 -5.64
N GLY A 39 9.68 16.47 -4.54
CA GLY A 39 8.58 17.41 -4.38
C GLY A 39 7.30 16.98 -5.08
N GLU A 40 7.20 15.73 -5.50
CA GLU A 40 6.05 15.25 -6.25
C GLU A 40 4.89 14.84 -5.34
N ILE A 41 5.19 14.43 -4.13
CA ILE A 41 4.15 14.03 -3.17
C ILE A 41 4.49 14.55 -1.79
N MET A 42 3.49 14.54 -0.91
CA MET A 42 3.69 14.90 0.48
C MET A 42 4.42 13.78 1.21
N SER A 43 5.10 14.13 2.28
CA SER A 43 5.76 13.10 3.07
C SER A 43 4.72 12.23 3.76
N LEU A 44 5.09 10.97 3.99
CA LEU A 44 4.20 10.06 4.70
C LEU A 44 3.92 10.56 6.11
N GLU A 45 4.91 11.18 6.75
CA GLU A 45 4.72 11.73 8.09
C GLU A 45 3.61 12.78 8.14
N GLU A 46 3.58 13.65 7.14
CA GLU A 46 2.53 14.65 7.07
C GLU A 46 1.17 14.05 6.84
N ILE A 47 1.11 13.08 5.94
CA ILE A 47 -0.14 12.40 5.65
C ILE A 47 -0.64 11.66 6.88
N MET A 48 0.25 10.97 7.59
CA MET A 48 -0.15 10.24 8.79
C MET A 48 -0.60 11.17 9.90
N LYS A 49 0.03 12.32 10.01
CA LYS A 49 -0.38 13.30 11.01
C LYS A 49 -1.83 13.71 10.79
N ASN A 50 -2.22 13.88 9.55
CA ASN A 50 -3.60 14.26 9.23
C ASN A 50 -4.57 13.09 9.41
N VAL A 51 -4.17 11.90 8.97
CA VAL A 51 -5.02 10.72 9.07
C VAL A 51 -5.32 10.38 10.52
N ARG A 52 -4.32 10.49 11.38
CA ARG A 52 -4.49 10.11 12.78
C ARG A 52 -5.44 11.02 13.56
N LYS A 53 -5.74 12.18 13.04
CA LYS A 53 -6.73 13.04 13.67
C LYS A 53 -8.11 12.42 13.62
N THR A 54 -8.42 11.74 12.55
CA THR A 54 -9.73 11.12 12.37
C THR A 54 -9.71 9.61 12.59
N TYR A 55 -8.62 8.97 12.22
CA TYR A 55 -8.49 7.51 12.28
C TYR A 55 -7.25 7.12 13.05
N PRO A 56 -7.25 7.32 14.38
CA PRO A 56 -6.10 6.92 15.18
C PRO A 56 -5.97 5.41 15.21
N GLY A 57 -4.74 4.93 15.24
CA GLY A 57 -4.51 3.51 15.25
C GLY A 57 -3.13 3.18 14.76
N ARG A 58 -2.94 1.89 14.45
CA ARG A 58 -1.66 1.37 14.03
C ARG A 58 -1.70 1.02 12.55
N ILE A 59 -0.67 1.43 11.81
CA ILE A 59 -0.56 1.09 10.40
C ILE A 59 -0.17 -0.38 10.29
N LEU A 60 -0.96 -1.13 9.55
CA LEU A 60 -0.66 -2.52 9.26
C LEU A 60 0.04 -2.68 7.92
N GLU A 61 -0.31 -1.84 6.96
CA GLU A 61 0.22 -1.97 5.62
C GLU A 61 0.20 -0.62 4.92
N LEU A 62 1.19 -0.41 4.06
CA LEU A 62 1.30 0.80 3.25
C LEU A 62 1.63 0.37 1.83
N GLU A 63 0.86 0.91 0.87
CA GLU A 63 1.16 0.71 -0.53
C GLU A 63 1.11 2.05 -1.25
N LEU A 64 1.94 2.17 -2.27
CA LEU A 64 1.96 3.33 -3.14
C LEU A 64 1.49 2.89 -4.51
N GLU A 65 0.47 3.55 -5.04
CA GLU A 65 -0.09 3.19 -6.33
C GLU A 65 -0.03 4.36 -7.29
N ASP A 66 0.20 4.04 -8.55
CA ASP A 66 0.19 5.03 -9.61
C ASP A 66 -0.98 4.70 -10.54
N GLU A 67 -2.03 5.51 -10.46
CA GLU A 67 -3.21 5.32 -11.30
C GLU A 67 -3.23 6.43 -12.33
N GLU A 68 -2.69 6.13 -13.52
CA GLU A 68 -2.68 7.06 -14.63
C GLU A 68 -2.07 8.40 -14.26
N GLY A 69 -0.94 8.35 -13.57
CA GLY A 69 -0.24 9.56 -13.18
C GLY A 69 -0.66 10.13 -11.83
N ARG A 70 -1.72 9.61 -11.26
CA ARG A 70 -2.16 10.03 -9.93
C ARG A 70 -1.56 9.08 -8.91
N ILE A 71 -0.74 9.63 -8.03
CA ILE A 71 -0.08 8.83 -7.01
C ILE A 71 -0.96 8.77 -5.77
N ILE A 72 -1.20 7.56 -5.30
CA ILE A 72 -2.12 7.31 -4.19
C ILE A 72 -1.42 6.50 -3.12
N TYR A 73 -1.54 6.93 -1.87
CA TYR A 73 -1.17 6.10 -0.73
C TYR A 73 -2.37 5.27 -0.32
N GLU A 74 -2.15 3.98 -0.17
CA GLU A 74 -3.16 3.08 0.35
C GLU A 74 -2.70 2.57 1.69
N LEU A 75 -3.45 2.88 2.74
CA LEU A 75 -3.07 2.54 4.11
C LEU A 75 -4.07 1.57 4.70
N GLU A 76 -3.56 0.56 5.40
CA GLU A 76 -4.41 -0.30 6.19
C GLU A 76 -4.12 0.01 7.65
N ILE A 77 -5.15 0.44 8.39
CA ILE A 77 -5.00 0.89 9.77
C ILE A 77 -5.89 0.08 10.69
N LEU A 78 -5.29 -0.45 11.76
CA LEU A 78 -6.05 -1.07 12.83
C LEU A 78 -6.40 0.02 13.84
N GLY A 79 -7.68 0.36 13.91
CA GLY A 79 -8.13 1.42 14.77
C GLY A 79 -8.14 1.00 16.24
N ASN A 80 -8.24 2.00 17.12
CA ASN A 80 -8.34 1.74 18.54
C ASN A 80 -9.64 1.03 18.90
N ASP A 81 -10.61 1.06 17.99
CA ASP A 81 -11.87 0.34 18.13
C ASP A 81 -11.79 -1.10 17.60
N SER A 82 -10.61 -1.55 17.25
CA SER A 82 -10.35 -2.90 16.73
C SER A 82 -10.91 -3.12 15.33
N ILE A 83 -11.25 -2.05 14.64
CA ILE A 83 -11.71 -2.15 13.25
C ILE A 83 -10.56 -1.83 12.32
N VAL A 84 -10.39 -2.67 11.29
CA VAL A 84 -9.39 -2.44 10.27
C VAL A 84 -10.02 -1.62 9.16
N ARG A 85 -9.36 -0.54 8.77
CA ARG A 85 -9.84 0.32 7.70
C ARG A 85 -8.79 0.46 6.63
N GLU A 86 -9.25 0.45 5.39
CA GLU A 86 -8.39 0.71 4.25
C GLU A 86 -8.65 2.13 3.79
N ILE A 87 -7.62 2.96 3.80
CA ILE A 87 -7.73 4.38 3.55
C ILE A 87 -6.89 4.75 2.36
N CYS A 88 -7.52 5.37 1.36
CA CYS A 88 -6.83 5.82 0.16
C CYS A 88 -6.70 7.32 0.18
N ILE A 89 -5.51 7.82 -0.06
CA ILE A 89 -5.19 9.24 0.07
C ILE A 89 -4.41 9.68 -1.17
N ASP A 90 -4.81 10.81 -1.73
CA ASP A 90 -4.04 11.41 -2.81
C ASP A 90 -2.69 11.85 -2.23
N ALA A 91 -1.62 11.31 -2.77
CA ALA A 91 -0.30 11.54 -2.19
C ALA A 91 0.19 12.96 -2.43
N LYS A 92 -0.30 13.61 -3.47
CA LYS A 92 0.14 14.95 -3.80
C LYS A 92 -0.53 16.01 -2.94
N SER A 93 -1.82 15.88 -2.75
CA SER A 93 -2.61 16.87 -2.01
C SER A 93 -2.87 16.48 -0.57
N GLY A 94 -2.76 15.20 -0.25
CA GLY A 94 -3.13 14.69 1.07
C GLY A 94 -4.61 14.50 1.24
N GLU A 95 -5.38 14.63 0.17
CA GLU A 95 -6.82 14.52 0.23
C GLU A 95 -7.26 13.07 0.43
N LEU A 96 -8.19 12.88 1.35
CA LEU A 96 -8.77 11.55 1.60
C LEU A 96 -9.71 11.19 0.46
N LEU A 97 -9.44 10.08 -0.20
CA LEU A 97 -10.23 9.65 -1.35
C LEU A 97 -11.30 8.64 -0.98
N SER A 98 -10.98 7.71 -0.10
CA SER A 98 -11.94 6.70 0.31
C SER A 98 -11.53 6.06 1.62
N VAL A 99 -12.52 5.54 2.34
CA VAL A 99 -12.32 4.76 3.56
C VAL A 99 -13.25 3.58 3.49
N GLU A 100 -12.69 2.39 3.64
CA GLU A 100 -13.48 1.17 3.67
C GLU A 100 -13.15 0.40 4.94
N GLU A 101 -14.19 -0.12 5.58
CA GLU A 101 -14.00 -0.95 6.74
C GLU A 101 -13.92 -2.41 6.31
N ASP A 102 -12.93 -3.08 6.83
CA ASP A 102 -12.71 -4.48 6.51
C ASP A 102 -13.30 -5.33 7.61
N ASP A 103 -14.29 -6.14 7.24
CA ASP A 103 -14.94 -7.02 8.21
C ASP A 103 -14.15 -8.33 8.42
#